data_72ef14f0f5c1dc20e15d6740c6dc792b
#
_entry.id   72ef14f0f5c1dc20e15d6740c6dc792b
#
_cell.length_a   1.000
_cell.length_b   1.000
_cell.length_c   1.000
_cell.angle_alpha   90.00
_cell.angle_beta   90.00
_cell.angle_gamma   90.00
#
_symmetry.space_group_name_H-M   'P 1'
#
loop_
_entity.id
_entity.type
_entity.pdbx_description
1 polymer ?
#
loop_
_entity_poly.entity_id
_entity_poly.type
_entity_poly.pdbx_seq_one_letter_code
_entity_poly.pdbx_strand_id
1 'polypeptide(L)'
;MRWERGRRSDNVVDAAGASRGMRRGGRLSLTGVAIVVVVGLLMGQDPMQILGQLLGQGGISAPPATTQPHPTSATADPQREFVRAILGSTEDVWGQLLTDYPPPKLVLFKGSVSSACGMASSASGPFYCPADQQIYLDLDFFRELEQRFAAAGDFAQAYVIAHEVGHHVQTITGLTSKINQARQRGE
;
A
#
# COMPACT_ATOMS: atom_id res chain seq x y z
N MET A 1 21.89 -14.39 3.99
CA MET A 1 21.00 -15.32 3.23
C MET A 1 21.21 -15.11 1.73
N ARG A 2 21.08 -16.12 0.85
CA ARG A 2 21.32 -15.96 -0.60
C ARG A 2 20.02 -15.80 -1.38
N TRP A 3 19.31 -14.71 -1.12
CA TRP A 3 18.02 -14.41 -1.73
C TRP A 3 18.15 -13.80 -3.15
N GLU A 4 19.33 -13.29 -3.52
CA GLU A 4 19.56 -12.56 -4.78
C GLU A 4 19.28 -13.44 -6.02
N ARG A 5 19.44 -14.76 -5.87
CA ARG A 5 19.18 -15.76 -6.92
C ARG A 5 17.75 -16.27 -6.96
N GLY A 6 16.91 -15.90 -5.98
CA GLY A 6 15.52 -16.31 -5.90
C GLY A 6 14.66 -15.70 -7.01
N ARG A 7 13.56 -16.38 -7.35
CA ARG A 7 12.52 -15.83 -8.20
C ARG A 7 11.92 -14.57 -7.56
N ARG A 8 11.53 -13.61 -8.36
CA ARG A 8 10.81 -12.41 -7.90
C ARG A 8 9.32 -12.61 -8.05
N SER A 9 8.57 -12.45 -6.98
CA SER A 9 7.11 -12.45 -7.04
C SER A 9 6.60 -11.21 -7.79
N ASP A 10 5.56 -11.40 -8.60
CA ASP A 10 4.80 -10.33 -9.24
C ASP A 10 3.61 -9.86 -8.37
N ASN A 11 3.39 -10.51 -7.22
CA ASN A 11 2.31 -10.18 -6.29
C ASN A 11 2.67 -9.08 -5.28
N VAL A 12 3.79 -8.38 -5.47
CA VAL A 12 4.16 -7.21 -4.67
C VAL A 12 3.63 -5.94 -5.33
N VAL A 13 2.73 -5.24 -4.63
CA VAL A 13 2.12 -3.97 -5.05
C VAL A 13 2.73 -2.82 -4.26
N ASP A 14 3.16 -1.77 -4.94
CA ASP A 14 3.70 -0.58 -4.30
C ASP A 14 2.64 0.51 -4.16
N ALA A 15 2.09 0.64 -2.97
CA ALA A 15 1.20 1.74 -2.59
C ALA A 15 1.97 2.96 -2.04
N ALA A 16 3.24 2.83 -1.66
CA ALA A 16 4.05 3.93 -1.14
C ALA A 16 4.30 5.03 -2.19
N GLY A 17 4.32 4.67 -3.48
CA GLY A 17 4.40 5.60 -4.60
C GLY A 17 3.08 6.25 -4.99
N ALA A 18 1.95 5.62 -4.68
CA ALA A 18 0.62 6.08 -5.08
C ALA A 18 0.15 7.31 -4.26
N SER A 19 0.66 7.52 -3.06
CA SER A 19 0.31 8.66 -2.21
C SER A 19 0.80 10.01 -2.76
N ARG A 20 1.73 10.03 -3.70
CA ARG A 20 2.14 11.26 -4.42
C ARG A 20 1.23 11.64 -5.60
N GLY A 21 0.32 10.76 -6.00
CA GLY A 21 -0.55 10.97 -7.18
C GLY A 21 -1.93 11.49 -6.86
N MET A 22 -2.35 11.54 -5.59
CA MET A 22 -3.62 12.14 -5.20
C MET A 22 -3.45 13.65 -4.95
N ARG A 23 -2.79 14.34 -5.89
CA ARG A 23 -3.18 15.71 -6.17
C ARG A 23 -4.63 15.60 -6.63
N ARG A 24 -5.53 15.86 -5.72
CA ARG A 24 -6.87 16.30 -5.97
C ARG A 24 -6.80 17.55 -6.86
N GLY A 25 -6.49 17.34 -8.12
CA GLY A 25 -6.92 18.19 -9.20
C GLY A 25 -8.43 17.99 -9.24
N GLY A 26 -9.13 18.53 -8.26
CA GLY A 26 -10.55 18.73 -8.37
C GLY A 26 -10.73 19.60 -9.61
N ARG A 27 -11.04 18.98 -10.76
CA ARG A 27 -11.74 19.68 -11.80
C ARG A 27 -13.03 20.10 -11.10
N LEU A 28 -13.04 21.36 -10.62
CA LEU A 28 -14.27 21.99 -10.19
C LEU A 28 -15.20 21.84 -11.39
N SER A 29 -16.17 20.95 -11.28
CA SER A 29 -17.22 20.79 -12.26
C SER A 29 -17.86 22.16 -12.39
N LEU A 30 -18.32 22.55 -13.57
CA LEU A 30 -19.08 23.80 -13.78
C LEU A 30 -20.18 23.96 -12.73
N THR A 31 -20.76 22.86 -12.27
CA THR A 31 -21.73 22.80 -11.17
C THR A 31 -21.12 23.21 -9.82
N GLY A 32 -19.87 22.80 -9.51
CA GLY A 32 -19.21 23.18 -8.27
C GLY A 32 -18.85 24.67 -8.24
N VAL A 33 -18.42 25.23 -9.36
CA VAL A 33 -18.16 26.66 -9.52
C VAL A 33 -19.47 27.46 -9.34
N ALA A 34 -20.56 27.02 -9.95
CA ALA A 34 -21.87 27.66 -9.82
C ALA A 34 -22.35 27.68 -8.36
N ILE A 35 -22.18 26.60 -7.61
CA ILE A 35 -22.56 26.53 -6.20
C ILE A 35 -21.74 27.52 -5.35
N VAL A 36 -20.41 27.59 -5.57
CA VAL A 36 -19.53 28.51 -4.83
C VAL A 36 -19.90 29.96 -5.09
N VAL A 37 -20.22 30.31 -6.34
CA VAL A 37 -20.66 31.67 -6.72
C VAL A 37 -22.00 32.01 -6.08
N VAL A 38 -22.97 31.10 -6.12
CA VAL A 38 -24.31 31.32 -5.51
C VAL A 38 -24.21 31.50 -3.99
N VAL A 39 -23.43 30.65 -3.30
CA VAL A 39 -23.23 30.76 -1.85
C VAL A 39 -22.50 32.05 -1.50
N GLY A 40 -21.48 32.46 -2.28
CA GLY A 40 -20.76 33.71 -2.07
C GLY A 40 -21.65 34.94 -2.24
N LEU A 41 -22.54 34.95 -3.22
CA LEU A 41 -23.53 36.02 -3.42
C LEU A 41 -24.53 36.10 -2.28
N LEU A 42 -25.00 34.95 -1.75
CA LEU A 42 -25.91 34.91 -0.60
C LEU A 42 -25.23 35.39 0.70
N MET A 43 -23.90 35.29 0.80
CA MET A 43 -23.10 35.81 1.90
C MET A 43 -22.65 37.26 1.70
N GLY A 44 -23.10 37.93 0.64
CA GLY A 44 -22.82 39.36 0.37
C GLY A 44 -21.39 39.62 -0.12
N GLN A 45 -20.72 38.61 -0.68
CA GLN A 45 -19.37 38.78 -1.26
C GLN A 45 -19.45 39.21 -2.73
N ASP A 46 -18.53 40.09 -3.12
CA ASP A 46 -18.47 40.64 -4.47
C ASP A 46 -18.06 39.54 -5.48
N PRO A 47 -18.86 39.26 -6.52
CA PRO A 47 -18.58 38.19 -7.47
C PRO A 47 -17.23 38.33 -8.19
N MET A 48 -16.73 39.55 -8.33
CA MET A 48 -15.40 39.81 -8.93
C MET A 48 -14.25 39.37 -8.02
N GLN A 49 -14.44 39.46 -6.70
CA GLN A 49 -13.43 38.97 -5.73
C GLN A 49 -13.38 37.45 -5.70
N ILE A 50 -14.53 36.77 -5.78
CA ILE A 50 -14.61 35.31 -5.83
C ILE A 50 -13.95 34.79 -7.13
N LEU A 51 -14.20 35.44 -8.25
CA LEU A 51 -13.59 35.09 -9.52
C LEU A 51 -12.10 35.34 -9.53
N GLY A 52 -11.63 36.45 -8.94
CA GLY A 52 -10.22 36.78 -8.77
C GLY A 52 -9.46 35.75 -7.90
N GLN A 53 -10.05 35.29 -6.81
CA GLN A 53 -9.47 34.22 -5.98
C GLN A 53 -9.43 32.87 -6.71
N LEU A 54 -10.46 32.54 -7.49
CA LEU A 54 -10.49 31.30 -8.27
C LEU A 54 -9.45 31.29 -9.40
N LEU A 55 -9.24 32.42 -10.07
CA LEU A 55 -8.25 32.60 -11.13
C LEU A 55 -6.82 32.78 -10.60
N GLY A 56 -6.67 33.39 -9.43
CA GLY A 56 -5.36 33.62 -8.79
C GLY A 56 -4.73 32.36 -8.18
N GLN A 57 -5.51 31.37 -7.81
CA GLN A 57 -5.01 30.06 -7.30
C GLN A 57 -4.87 29.00 -8.39
N GLY A 58 -5.42 29.25 -9.57
CA GLY A 58 -5.31 28.39 -10.75
C GLY A 58 -4.43 29.03 -11.80
N GLY A 59 -3.13 29.15 -11.55
CA GLY A 59 -2.18 29.60 -12.56
C GLY A 59 -2.37 28.82 -13.87
N ILE A 60 -2.79 29.49 -14.92
CA ILE A 60 -2.72 28.99 -16.30
C ILE A 60 -1.24 28.97 -16.66
N SER A 61 -0.54 27.93 -16.25
CA SER A 61 0.79 27.63 -16.77
C SER A 61 0.61 27.13 -18.20
N ALA A 62 1.27 27.81 -19.13
CA ALA A 62 1.43 27.34 -20.49
C ALA A 62 1.88 25.87 -20.53
N PRO A 63 1.50 25.09 -21.55
CA PRO A 63 1.86 23.70 -21.64
C PRO A 63 3.39 23.58 -21.62
N PRO A 64 3.97 22.88 -20.64
CA PRO A 64 5.38 22.55 -20.71
C PRO A 64 5.57 21.61 -21.89
N ALA A 65 6.60 21.88 -22.66
CA ALA A 65 7.11 21.01 -23.69
C ALA A 65 7.07 19.54 -23.22
N THR A 66 6.64 18.67 -24.12
CA THR A 66 6.64 17.22 -23.96
C THR A 66 7.98 16.74 -23.41
N THR A 67 8.08 16.66 -22.10
CA THR A 67 9.10 15.86 -21.47
C THR A 67 8.63 14.42 -21.64
N GLN A 68 9.22 13.72 -22.59
CA GLN A 68 9.13 12.27 -22.66
C GLN A 68 9.38 11.71 -21.27
N PRO A 69 8.59 10.72 -20.81
CA PRO A 69 8.95 10.00 -19.61
C PRO A 69 10.32 9.38 -19.89
N HIS A 70 11.36 9.96 -19.34
CA HIS A 70 12.60 9.23 -19.17
C HIS A 70 12.21 7.98 -18.37
N PRO A 71 12.50 6.77 -18.83
CA PRO A 71 12.53 5.65 -17.94
C PRO A 71 13.66 5.98 -16.96
N THR A 72 13.32 6.58 -15.83
CA THR A 72 14.20 6.51 -14.68
C THR A 72 14.35 5.02 -14.47
N SER A 73 15.54 4.52 -14.82
CA SER A 73 16.05 3.30 -14.22
C SER A 73 16.03 3.57 -12.73
N ALA A 74 14.87 3.32 -12.11
CA ALA A 74 14.76 3.20 -10.69
C ALA A 74 15.73 2.06 -10.40
N THR A 75 16.92 2.39 -9.90
CA THR A 75 17.80 1.41 -9.28
C THR A 75 16.88 0.66 -8.35
N ALA A 76 16.66 -0.61 -8.68
CA ALA A 76 15.68 -1.43 -7.98
C ALA A 76 15.99 -1.32 -6.49
N ASP A 77 15.06 -0.82 -5.70
CA ASP A 77 15.23 -0.66 -4.26
C ASP A 77 15.61 -2.05 -3.70
N PRO A 78 16.82 -2.25 -3.15
CA PRO A 78 17.26 -3.56 -2.70
C PRO A 78 16.30 -4.20 -1.69
N GLN A 79 15.65 -3.39 -0.87
CA GLN A 79 14.70 -3.86 0.13
C GLN A 79 13.41 -4.36 -0.52
N ARG A 80 12.95 -3.70 -1.57
CA ARG A 80 11.81 -4.15 -2.38
C ARG A 80 12.14 -5.45 -3.12
N GLU A 81 13.33 -5.53 -3.71
CA GLU A 81 13.79 -6.75 -4.37
C GLU A 81 13.92 -7.92 -3.41
N PHE A 82 14.35 -7.66 -2.18
CA PHE A 82 14.36 -8.63 -1.10
C PHE A 82 12.94 -9.15 -0.81
N VAL A 83 11.97 -8.27 -0.57
CA VAL A 83 10.57 -8.64 -0.32
C VAL A 83 10.01 -9.49 -1.45
N ARG A 84 10.25 -9.10 -2.70
CA ARG A 84 9.83 -9.87 -3.89
C ARG A 84 10.45 -11.27 -3.93
N ALA A 85 11.73 -11.39 -3.57
CA ALA A 85 12.42 -12.68 -3.56
C ALA A 85 11.87 -13.61 -2.46
N ILE A 86 11.64 -13.08 -1.26
CA ILE A 86 11.12 -13.87 -0.14
C ILE A 86 9.67 -14.29 -0.42
N LEU A 87 8.81 -13.38 -0.87
CA LEU A 87 7.45 -13.73 -1.25
C LEU A 87 7.43 -14.80 -2.36
N GLY A 88 8.27 -14.64 -3.38
CA GLY A 88 8.42 -15.63 -4.45
C GLY A 88 8.85 -17.01 -3.95
N SER A 89 9.76 -17.05 -2.98
CA SER A 89 10.17 -18.31 -2.34
C SER A 89 9.03 -18.97 -1.55
N THR A 90 8.21 -18.20 -0.85
CA THR A 90 7.03 -18.75 -0.15
C THR A 90 5.98 -19.26 -1.12
N GLU A 91 5.75 -18.57 -2.24
CA GLU A 91 4.85 -19.01 -3.31
C GLU A 91 5.29 -20.34 -3.91
N ASP A 92 6.58 -20.50 -4.17
CA ASP A 92 7.15 -21.74 -4.74
C ASP A 92 6.95 -22.92 -3.77
N VAL A 93 7.14 -22.71 -2.47
CA VAL A 93 6.95 -23.75 -1.45
C VAL A 93 5.46 -24.12 -1.30
N TRP A 94 4.60 -23.13 -1.09
CA TRP A 94 3.19 -23.39 -0.87
C TRP A 94 2.47 -23.90 -2.11
N GLY A 95 2.89 -23.47 -3.32
CA GLY A 95 2.39 -24.02 -4.58
C GLY A 95 2.73 -25.50 -4.80
N GLN A 96 3.77 -26.03 -4.13
CA GLN A 96 4.08 -27.46 -4.11
C GLN A 96 3.29 -28.24 -3.06
N LEU A 97 2.95 -27.60 -1.94
CA LEU A 97 2.31 -28.23 -0.78
C LEU A 97 0.78 -28.21 -0.86
N LEU A 98 0.19 -27.22 -1.53
CA LEU A 98 -1.24 -27.02 -1.64
C LEU A 98 -1.68 -27.04 -3.10
N THR A 99 -2.68 -27.85 -3.41
CA THR A 99 -3.31 -27.82 -4.73
C THR A 99 -4.04 -26.49 -4.91
N ASP A 100 -3.89 -25.86 -6.07
CA ASP A 100 -4.52 -24.59 -6.43
C ASP A 100 -4.25 -23.45 -5.41
N TYR A 101 -3.01 -23.38 -4.90
CA TYR A 101 -2.61 -22.33 -3.97
C TYR A 101 -2.78 -20.91 -4.58
N PRO A 102 -3.70 -20.08 -4.07
CA PRO A 102 -3.82 -18.69 -4.47
C PRO A 102 -2.80 -17.86 -3.68
N PRO A 103 -1.73 -17.33 -4.30
CA PRO A 103 -0.75 -16.53 -3.57
C PRO A 103 -1.36 -15.20 -3.10
N PRO A 104 -1.00 -14.71 -1.89
CA PRO A 104 -1.47 -13.42 -1.41
C PRO A 104 -0.79 -12.27 -2.18
N LYS A 105 -1.46 -11.13 -2.28
CA LYS A 105 -0.81 -9.88 -2.64
C LYS A 105 -0.12 -9.29 -1.42
N LEU A 106 1.09 -8.75 -1.60
CA LEU A 106 1.81 -8.00 -0.59
C LEU A 106 1.86 -6.52 -0.99
N VAL A 107 1.23 -5.68 -0.19
CA VAL A 107 1.13 -4.24 -0.39
C VAL A 107 2.23 -3.55 0.41
N LEU A 108 3.18 -2.94 -0.28
CA LEU A 108 4.18 -2.07 0.33
C LEU A 108 3.56 -0.68 0.52
N PHE A 109 3.59 -0.17 1.75
CA PHE A 109 3.07 1.16 2.04
C PHE A 109 4.07 1.99 2.84
N LYS A 110 3.76 3.24 3.07
CA LYS A 110 4.53 4.15 3.93
C LYS A 110 3.59 5.05 4.74
N GLY A 111 3.78 5.02 6.05
CA GLY A 111 3.04 5.84 7.00
C GLY A 111 1.67 5.29 7.34
N SER A 112 0.72 5.26 6.41
CA SER A 112 -0.63 4.73 6.63
C SER A 112 -1.20 4.07 5.39
N VAL A 113 -2.06 3.07 5.61
CA VAL A 113 -2.75 2.33 4.56
C VAL A 113 -4.18 1.98 4.98
N SER A 114 -5.10 1.94 4.01
CA SER A 114 -6.46 1.43 4.20
C SER A 114 -6.54 0.01 3.68
N SER A 115 -7.03 -0.91 4.49
CA SER A 115 -7.33 -2.30 4.15
C SER A 115 -8.80 -2.60 4.37
N ALA A 116 -9.28 -3.75 3.94
CA ALA A 116 -10.63 -4.20 4.28
C ALA A 116 -10.80 -4.51 5.78
N CYS A 117 -9.70 -4.63 6.52
CA CYS A 117 -9.69 -4.81 7.98
C CYS A 117 -9.64 -3.47 8.74
N GLY A 118 -9.61 -2.32 8.05
CA GLY A 118 -9.54 -0.99 8.62
C GLY A 118 -8.27 -0.23 8.25
N MET A 119 -8.09 0.92 8.88
CA MET A 119 -6.91 1.75 8.74
C MET A 119 -5.77 1.22 9.59
N ALA A 120 -4.58 1.15 9.01
CA ALA A 120 -3.35 0.81 9.72
C ALA A 120 -2.28 1.88 9.49
N SER A 121 -1.34 1.97 10.42
CA SER A 121 -0.19 2.86 10.34
C SER A 121 1.11 2.05 10.47
N SER A 122 2.25 2.69 10.21
CA SER A 122 3.57 2.07 10.41
C SER A 122 3.76 1.50 11.83
N ALA A 123 3.10 2.08 12.85
CA ALA A 123 3.15 1.59 14.22
C ALA A 123 2.44 0.24 14.42
N SER A 124 1.58 -0.18 13.49
CA SER A 124 0.89 -1.48 13.57
C SER A 124 1.80 -2.67 13.25
N GLY A 125 2.98 -2.41 12.67
CA GLY A 125 3.84 -3.46 12.09
C GLY A 125 3.24 -4.09 10.84
N PRO A 126 3.90 -5.10 10.26
CA PRO A 126 3.35 -5.93 9.20
C PRO A 126 2.10 -6.67 9.66
N PHE A 127 1.16 -6.88 8.75
CA PHE A 127 -0.05 -7.65 9.07
C PHE A 127 -0.68 -8.28 7.82
N TYR A 128 -1.38 -9.37 8.05
CA TYR A 128 -2.28 -9.98 7.06
C TYR A 128 -3.73 -9.59 7.36
N CYS A 129 -4.47 -9.18 6.34
CA CYS A 129 -5.90 -8.92 6.44
C CYS A 129 -6.70 -10.07 5.82
N PRO A 130 -7.46 -10.86 6.61
CA PRO A 130 -8.23 -11.97 6.07
C PRO A 130 -9.43 -11.54 5.22
N ALA A 131 -9.91 -10.30 5.35
CA ALA A 131 -11.07 -9.81 4.62
C ALA A 131 -10.76 -9.51 3.14
N ASP A 132 -9.55 -9.08 2.81
CA ASP A 132 -9.08 -8.86 1.43
C ASP A 132 -7.97 -9.82 1.00
N GLN A 133 -7.52 -10.69 1.91
CA GLN A 133 -6.48 -11.69 1.70
C GLN A 133 -5.15 -11.08 1.23
N GLN A 134 -4.80 -9.91 1.77
CA GLN A 134 -3.58 -9.20 1.44
C GLN A 134 -2.67 -9.07 2.66
N ILE A 135 -1.37 -9.04 2.40
CA ILE A 135 -0.33 -8.72 3.38
C ILE A 135 0.03 -7.25 3.22
N TYR A 136 0.20 -6.54 4.32
CA TYR A 136 0.58 -5.14 4.36
C TYR A 136 1.90 -4.97 5.10
N LEU A 137 2.86 -4.29 4.47
CA LEU A 137 4.21 -4.12 4.98
C LEU A 137 4.70 -2.69 4.76
N ASP A 138 5.02 -1.99 5.83
CA ASP A 138 5.79 -0.75 5.75
C ASP A 138 7.29 -1.08 5.74
N LEU A 139 8.01 -0.63 4.72
CA LEU A 139 9.46 -0.88 4.61
C LEU A 139 10.25 -0.21 5.75
N ASP A 140 9.73 0.85 6.35
CA ASP A 140 10.36 1.50 7.50
C ASP A 140 10.39 0.58 8.73
N PHE A 141 9.45 -0.39 8.82
CA PHE A 141 9.43 -1.40 9.87
C PHE A 141 10.72 -2.24 9.91
N PHE A 142 11.28 -2.59 8.78
CA PHE A 142 12.54 -3.37 8.76
C PHE A 142 13.71 -2.57 9.30
N ARG A 143 13.75 -1.27 9.06
CA ARG A 143 14.75 -0.38 9.65
C ARG A 143 14.59 -0.26 11.17
N GLU A 144 13.36 -0.15 11.65
CA GLU A 144 13.08 -0.16 13.09
C GLU A 144 13.45 -1.50 13.73
N LEU A 145 13.16 -2.61 13.06
CA LEU A 145 13.52 -3.94 13.53
C LEU A 145 15.04 -4.06 13.72
N GLU A 146 15.82 -3.58 12.75
CA GLU A 146 17.28 -3.58 12.80
C GLU A 146 17.80 -2.70 13.95
N GLN A 147 17.25 -1.50 14.11
CA GLN A 147 17.68 -0.54 15.14
C GLN A 147 17.37 -1.01 16.56
N ARG A 148 16.21 -1.65 16.77
CA ARG A 148 15.75 -2.06 18.11
C ARG A 148 16.33 -3.39 18.57
N PHE A 149 16.57 -4.31 17.66
CA PHE A 149 16.91 -5.69 18.00
C PHE A 149 18.31 -6.12 17.61
N ALA A 150 19.14 -5.24 17.02
CA ALA A 150 20.56 -5.44 16.66
C ALA A 150 20.89 -6.77 15.92
N ALA A 151 19.88 -7.60 15.63
CA ALA A 151 19.99 -8.96 15.10
C ALA A 151 19.12 -9.17 13.83
N ALA A 152 18.53 -8.12 13.33
CA ALA A 152 17.61 -8.20 12.19
C ALA A 152 18.37 -8.23 10.86
N GLY A 153 19.10 -9.29 10.63
CA GLY A 153 19.60 -9.62 9.29
C GLY A 153 18.47 -10.11 8.39
N ASP A 154 18.78 -10.39 7.14
CA ASP A 154 17.86 -10.91 6.13
C ASP A 154 16.93 -12.02 6.63
N PHE A 155 17.41 -12.87 7.56
CA PHE A 155 16.62 -13.98 8.09
C PHE A 155 15.41 -13.49 8.90
N ALA A 156 15.58 -12.50 9.78
CA ALA A 156 14.49 -11.99 10.60
C ALA A 156 13.42 -11.28 9.73
N GLN A 157 13.85 -10.53 8.73
CA GLN A 157 12.95 -9.90 7.77
C GLN A 157 12.20 -10.95 6.94
N ALA A 158 12.89 -11.99 6.47
CA ALA A 158 12.27 -13.10 5.75
C ALA A 158 11.26 -13.86 6.62
N TYR A 159 11.58 -14.07 7.90
CA TYR A 159 10.66 -14.69 8.85
C TYR A 159 9.36 -13.90 9.01
N VAL A 160 9.43 -12.58 9.12
CA VAL A 160 8.24 -11.72 9.21
C VAL A 160 7.35 -11.91 7.99
N ILE A 161 7.90 -11.84 6.78
CA ILE A 161 7.12 -12.04 5.55
C ILE A 161 6.49 -13.44 5.52
N ALA A 162 7.25 -14.47 5.85
CA ALA A 162 6.76 -15.86 5.88
C ALA A 162 5.67 -16.07 6.95
N HIS A 163 5.73 -15.34 8.07
CA HIS A 163 4.72 -15.35 9.12
C HIS A 163 3.38 -14.84 8.61
N GLU A 164 3.38 -13.70 7.90
CA GLU A 164 2.16 -13.15 7.30
C GLU A 164 1.58 -14.05 6.20
N VAL A 165 2.45 -14.69 5.40
CA VAL A 165 2.02 -15.74 4.46
C VAL A 165 1.41 -16.93 5.21
N GLY A 166 1.92 -17.30 6.38
CA GLY A 166 1.32 -18.31 7.25
C GLY A 166 -0.13 -17.98 7.64
N HIS A 167 -0.43 -16.73 7.96
CA HIS A 167 -1.80 -16.29 8.23
C HIS A 167 -2.71 -16.39 6.99
N HIS A 168 -2.17 -16.11 5.80
CA HIS A 168 -2.89 -16.34 4.56
C HIS A 168 -3.23 -17.82 4.37
N VAL A 169 -2.26 -18.72 4.57
CA VAL A 169 -2.47 -20.16 4.47
C VAL A 169 -3.51 -20.65 5.49
N GLN A 170 -3.47 -20.18 6.72
CA GLN A 170 -4.48 -20.49 7.74
C GLN A 170 -5.89 -20.06 7.33
N THR A 171 -6.00 -18.95 6.60
CA THR A 171 -7.28 -18.43 6.11
C THR A 171 -7.82 -19.29 4.96
N ILE A 172 -7.02 -19.53 3.92
CA ILE A 172 -7.46 -20.28 2.73
C ILE A 172 -7.72 -21.75 3.01
N THR A 173 -7.05 -22.35 4.01
CA THR A 173 -7.30 -23.72 4.47
C THR A 173 -8.46 -23.82 5.46
N GLY A 174 -9.10 -22.70 5.83
CA GLY A 174 -10.23 -22.68 6.75
C GLY A 174 -9.85 -22.87 8.23
N LEU A 175 -8.56 -22.94 8.56
CA LEU A 175 -8.09 -23.11 9.94
C LEU A 175 -8.51 -21.94 10.83
N THR A 176 -8.38 -20.70 10.32
CA THR A 176 -8.82 -19.48 11.03
C THR A 176 -10.30 -19.56 11.43
N SER A 177 -11.16 -20.00 10.51
CA SER A 177 -12.59 -20.15 10.77
C SER A 177 -12.87 -21.21 11.84
N LYS A 178 -12.17 -22.34 11.80
CA LYS A 178 -12.30 -23.41 12.83
C LYS A 178 -11.90 -22.92 14.22
N ILE A 179 -10.79 -22.20 14.32
CA ILE A 179 -10.32 -21.64 15.60
C ILE A 179 -11.34 -20.62 16.15
N ASN A 180 -11.86 -19.72 15.29
CA ASN A 180 -12.86 -18.74 15.71
C ASN A 180 -14.16 -19.41 16.20
N GLN A 181 -14.61 -20.47 15.53
CA GLN A 181 -15.78 -21.25 15.99
C GLN A 181 -15.53 -21.95 17.32
N ALA A 182 -14.36 -22.57 17.52
CA ALA A 182 -13.99 -23.18 18.78
C ALA A 182 -13.98 -22.17 19.93
N ARG A 183 -13.35 -21.00 19.72
CA ARG A 183 -13.36 -19.90 20.72
C ARG A 183 -14.76 -19.42 21.07
N GLN A 184 -15.68 -19.32 20.09
CA GLN A 184 -17.07 -18.92 20.35
C GLN A 184 -17.82 -19.98 21.18
N ARG A 185 -17.44 -21.25 21.05
CA ARG A 185 -18.01 -22.36 21.87
C ARG A 185 -17.38 -22.51 23.26
N GLY A 186 -16.31 -21.74 23.55
CA GLY A 186 -15.59 -21.82 24.82
C GLY A 186 -14.62 -23.03 24.93
N GLU A 187 -14.19 -23.54 23.78
CA GLU A 187 -13.23 -24.65 23.69
C GLU A 187 -11.79 -24.13 23.62
#